data_4d644e4d90414c51f1084f45215bec9c
#
_entry.id   4d644e4d90414c51f1084f45215bec9c
#
_cell.length_a   1.000
_cell.length_b   1.000
_cell.length_c   1.000
_cell.angle_alpha   90.00
_cell.angle_beta   90.00
_cell.angle_gamma   90.00
#
_symmetry.space_group_name_H-M   'P 1'
#
loop_
_entity.id
_entity.type
_entity.pdbx_description
1 polymer ?
#
loop_
_entity_poly.entity_id
_entity_poly.type
_entity_poly.pdbx_seq_one_letter_code
_entity_poly.pdbx_strand_id
1 'polypeptide(L)'
;MTVEAPEASQSVRSDSHPLPHRVLGKTGVRVPVLGLGTAPGGMGLSDFEAIDVIEAAIDQGITYLDTAPGYARAQIQLGEVLPRRRDEVFLVTKTLANTATEVQSILEQSLRDLKTDA
;
A
#
# COMPACT_ATOMS: atom_id res chain seq x y z
N MET A 1 12.17 -34.04 -10.63
CA MET A 1 11.87 -33.60 -10.13
C MET A 1 11.34 -32.95 -9.81
N THR A 2 11.03 -32.59 -9.64
CA THR A 2 10.44 -32.02 -9.15
C THR A 2 10.16 -31.27 -8.65
N VAL A 3 10.10 -30.79 -8.41
CA VAL A 3 9.93 -30.08 -7.76
C VAL A 3 9.38 -29.65 -7.22
N GLU A 4 9.10 -29.57 -6.68
CA GLU A 4 8.45 -29.17 -6.04
C GLU A 4 8.42 -28.25 -5.76
N ALA A 5 8.44 -27.91 -5.97
CA ALA A 5 8.52 -26.87 -5.63
C ALA A 5 7.71 -26.29 -4.93
N PRO A 6 7.27 -26.50 -4.78
CA PRO A 6 6.64 -25.90 -4.19
C PRO A 6 6.55 -25.87 -3.02
N GLU A 7 6.41 -26.25 -2.81
CA GLU A 7 6.24 -26.19 -1.69
C GLU A 7 7.08 -25.65 -1.04
N ALA A 8 7.70 -25.90 -1.40
CA ALA A 8 8.63 -25.45 -0.72
C ALA A 8 8.56 -24.10 -0.63
N SER A 9 8.41 -23.59 -1.54
CA SER A 9 8.52 -22.33 -1.44
C SER A 9 7.61 -21.73 -0.60
N GLN A 10 6.63 -22.27 -0.35
CA GLN A 10 5.74 -21.59 0.34
C GLN A 10 6.01 -21.48 1.67
N SER A 11 6.40 -22.30 2.17
CA SER A 11 6.46 -22.15 3.51
C SER A 11 7.50 -21.31 3.94
N VAL A 12 8.35 -21.18 3.20
CA VAL A 12 9.29 -20.54 3.64
C VAL A 12 9.21 -19.28 3.91
N ARG A 13 8.56 -18.72 3.38
CA ARG A 13 8.55 -17.59 3.37
C ARG A 13 8.78 -16.86 4.32
N SER A 14 8.39 -16.21 4.33
CA SER A 14 8.40 -15.17 5.03
C SER A 14 8.85 -15.14 6.37
N ASP A 15 8.47 -15.89 7.11
CA ASP A 15 8.73 -15.80 8.50
C ASP A 15 10.18 -15.85 8.82
N SER A 16 10.94 -16.60 8.08
CA SER A 16 12.31 -16.73 8.37
C SER A 16 13.14 -15.62 7.79
N HIS A 17 12.60 -14.89 6.84
CA HIS A 17 13.35 -13.86 6.12
C HIS A 17 12.52 -12.60 5.97
N PRO A 18 12.33 -11.87 7.06
CA PRO A 18 11.58 -10.63 6.98
C PRO A 18 12.25 -9.66 6.04
N LEU A 19 11.45 -8.80 5.44
CA LEU A 19 11.98 -7.81 4.54
C LEU A 19 12.90 -6.84 5.26
N PRO A 20 14.05 -6.51 4.67
CA PRO A 20 14.91 -5.49 5.25
C PRO A 20 14.21 -4.14 5.27
N HIS A 21 14.58 -3.33 6.23
CA HIS A 21 14.03 -1.98 6.40
C HIS A 21 15.17 -0.96 6.34
N ARG A 22 14.84 0.26 5.99
CA ARG A 22 15.76 1.39 6.00
C ARG A 22 15.05 2.59 6.59
N VAL A 23 15.80 3.47 7.18
CA VAL A 23 15.24 4.74 7.63
C VAL A 23 15.06 5.64 6.42
N LEU A 24 13.89 6.23 6.27
CA LEU A 24 13.56 7.07 5.15
C LEU A 24 14.19 8.45 5.36
N GLY A 25 15.35 8.67 4.78
CA GLY A 25 16.07 9.93 4.89
C GLY A 25 16.28 10.36 6.33
N LYS A 26 15.90 11.59 6.63
CA LYS A 26 16.06 12.17 7.96
C LYS A 26 14.75 12.12 8.77
N THR A 27 13.80 11.35 8.35
CA THR A 27 12.48 11.31 9.00
C THR A 27 12.47 10.50 10.29
N GLY A 28 13.41 9.60 10.46
CA GLY A 28 13.40 8.66 11.57
C GLY A 28 12.44 7.49 11.36
N VAL A 29 11.67 7.49 10.28
CA VAL A 29 10.70 6.44 10.02
C VAL A 29 11.37 5.27 9.29
N ARG A 30 11.16 4.07 9.78
CA ARG A 30 11.70 2.88 9.13
C ARG A 30 10.66 2.31 8.20
N VAL A 31 11.06 2.07 6.97
CA VAL A 31 10.16 1.51 5.94
C VAL A 31 10.81 0.27 5.31
N PRO A 32 10.01 -0.67 4.81
CA PRO A 32 10.59 -1.82 4.11
C PRO A 32 11.21 -1.36 2.79
N VAL A 33 12.21 -2.10 2.33
CA VAL A 33 12.89 -1.75 1.08
C VAL A 33 12.03 -2.01 -0.15
N LEU A 34 10.94 -2.73 -0.01
CA LEU A 34 10.00 -3.00 -1.10
C LEU A 34 8.66 -2.35 -0.76
N GLY A 35 8.10 -1.59 -1.68
CA GLY A 35 6.79 -0.97 -1.52
C GLY A 35 5.79 -1.51 -2.53
N LEU A 36 4.51 -1.29 -2.29
CA LEU A 36 3.45 -1.65 -3.21
C LEU A 36 2.89 -0.38 -3.84
N GLY A 37 3.00 -0.27 -5.17
CA GLY A 37 2.31 0.77 -5.92
C GLY A 37 0.91 0.28 -6.26
N THR A 38 -0.10 1.09 -6.03
CA THR A 38 -1.49 0.67 -6.18
C THR A 38 -2.14 1.05 -7.51
N ALA A 39 -1.42 1.73 -8.41
CA ALA A 39 -1.97 2.11 -9.70
C ALA A 39 -2.48 0.90 -10.51
N PRO A 40 -1.73 -0.19 -10.65
CA PRO A 40 -2.22 -1.32 -11.44
C PRO A 40 -3.52 -1.91 -10.89
N GLY A 41 -3.65 -2.01 -9.57
CA GLY A 41 -4.87 -2.53 -8.96
C GLY A 41 -6.04 -1.59 -9.14
N GLY A 42 -5.81 -0.29 -9.00
CA GLY A 42 -6.86 0.71 -9.16
C GLY A 42 -7.37 0.83 -10.57
N MET A 43 -6.49 0.62 -11.55
CA MET A 43 -6.85 0.80 -12.95
C MET A 43 -7.20 -0.50 -13.67
N GLY A 44 -6.81 -1.64 -13.15
CA GLY A 44 -6.94 -2.90 -13.89
C GLY A 44 -7.56 -4.07 -13.16
N LEU A 45 -7.73 -4.01 -11.84
CA LEU A 45 -8.33 -5.11 -11.09
C LEU A 45 -9.69 -4.72 -10.55
N SER A 46 -10.53 -5.70 -10.29
CA SER A 46 -11.76 -5.44 -9.54
C SER A 46 -11.36 -5.02 -8.12
N ASP A 47 -12.26 -4.36 -7.42
CA ASP A 47 -11.99 -3.96 -6.04
C ASP A 47 -11.65 -5.18 -5.19
N PHE A 48 -12.35 -6.28 -5.38
CA PHE A 48 -12.15 -7.49 -4.62
C PHE A 48 -10.71 -8.03 -4.83
N GLU A 49 -10.28 -8.12 -6.07
CA GLU A 49 -8.93 -8.61 -6.38
C GLU A 49 -7.85 -7.67 -5.85
N ALA A 50 -8.06 -6.37 -5.98
CA ALA A 50 -7.09 -5.38 -5.50
C ALA A 50 -6.97 -5.44 -3.98
N ILE A 51 -8.10 -5.57 -3.28
CA ILE A 51 -8.10 -5.67 -1.82
C ILE A 51 -7.32 -6.92 -1.38
N ASP A 52 -7.53 -8.04 -2.07
CA ASP A 52 -6.80 -9.27 -1.75
C ASP A 52 -5.29 -9.07 -1.92
N VAL A 53 -4.86 -8.39 -2.98
CA VAL A 53 -3.44 -8.11 -3.22
C VAL A 53 -2.89 -7.21 -2.11
N ILE A 54 -3.62 -6.17 -1.73
CA ILE A 54 -3.18 -5.25 -0.68
C ILE A 54 -3.03 -5.98 0.65
N GLU A 55 -4.02 -6.78 1.00
CA GLU A 55 -3.98 -7.55 2.25
C GLU A 55 -2.80 -8.53 2.25
N ALA A 56 -2.60 -9.23 1.15
CA ALA A 56 -1.49 -10.17 1.03
C ALA A 56 -0.14 -9.46 1.12
N ALA A 57 -0.02 -8.29 0.53
CA ALA A 57 1.22 -7.52 0.57
C ALA A 57 1.55 -7.12 2.01
N ILE A 58 0.58 -6.59 2.74
CA ILE A 58 0.79 -6.21 4.14
C ILE A 58 1.17 -7.43 4.96
N ASP A 59 0.50 -8.56 4.74
CA ASP A 59 0.81 -9.81 5.46
C ASP A 59 2.26 -10.26 5.22
N GLN A 60 2.81 -9.96 4.06
CA GLN A 60 4.20 -10.31 3.72
C GLN A 60 5.21 -9.25 4.18
N GLY A 61 4.75 -8.21 4.84
CA GLY A 61 5.65 -7.15 5.32
C GLY A 61 5.86 -6.01 4.33
N ILE A 62 5.13 -5.99 3.22
CA ILE A 62 5.21 -4.91 2.25
C ILE A 62 4.26 -3.83 2.73
N THR A 63 4.73 -3.01 3.66
CA THR A 63 3.88 -2.05 4.37
C THR A 63 4.09 -0.60 3.93
N TYR A 64 4.87 -0.38 2.89
CA TYR A 64 4.99 0.94 2.27
C TYR A 64 4.01 0.95 1.08
N LEU A 65 2.92 1.69 1.20
CA LEU A 65 1.87 1.70 0.17
C LEU A 65 1.81 3.05 -0.51
N ASP A 66 1.89 3.05 -1.84
CA ASP A 66 1.89 4.27 -2.62
C ASP A 66 0.63 4.33 -3.48
N THR A 67 -0.10 5.43 -3.39
CA THR A 67 -1.32 5.65 -4.13
C THR A 67 -1.42 7.09 -4.64
N ALA A 68 -2.51 7.43 -5.30
CA ALA A 68 -2.79 8.77 -5.79
C ALA A 68 -4.26 8.88 -6.18
N PRO A 69 -4.83 10.09 -6.13
CA PRO A 69 -6.20 10.29 -6.62
C PRO A 69 -6.37 9.88 -8.08
N GLY A 70 -5.30 10.04 -8.88
CA GLY A 70 -5.36 9.71 -10.30
C GLY A 70 -5.28 8.23 -10.63
N TYR A 71 -5.17 7.37 -9.63
CA TYR A 71 -5.05 5.92 -9.85
C TYR A 71 -6.42 5.23 -9.83
N ALA A 72 -7.40 5.85 -10.45
CA ALA A 72 -8.77 5.34 -10.59
C ALA A 72 -9.34 4.92 -9.22
N ARG A 73 -9.54 3.64 -8.98
CA ARG A 73 -10.19 3.20 -7.74
C ARG A 73 -9.22 2.90 -6.60
N ALA A 74 -7.91 3.14 -6.79
CA ALA A 74 -6.90 2.70 -5.83
C ALA A 74 -7.13 3.22 -4.41
N GLN A 75 -7.44 4.50 -4.24
CA GLN A 75 -7.68 5.05 -2.89
C GLN A 75 -8.92 4.45 -2.24
N ILE A 76 -9.95 4.18 -3.02
CA ILE A 76 -11.18 3.55 -2.51
C ILE A 76 -10.88 2.12 -2.09
N GLN A 77 -10.11 1.40 -2.89
CA GLN A 77 -9.71 0.02 -2.56
C GLN A 77 -8.90 -0.02 -1.27
N LEU A 78 -7.95 0.90 -1.10
CA LEU A 78 -7.19 1.02 0.14
C LEU A 78 -8.11 1.38 1.31
N GLY A 79 -9.12 2.19 1.07
CA GLY A 79 -10.10 2.57 2.09
C GLY A 79 -10.88 1.40 2.67
N GLU A 80 -10.91 0.26 1.97
CA GLU A 80 -11.54 -0.95 2.50
C GLU A 80 -10.60 -1.72 3.45
N VAL A 81 -9.31 -1.42 3.40
CA VAL A 81 -8.29 -2.11 4.19
C VAL A 81 -7.83 -1.27 5.38
N LEU A 82 -7.64 0.02 5.16
CA LEU A 82 -7.01 0.90 6.15
C LEU A 82 -7.73 1.02 7.49
N PRO A 83 -9.06 0.99 7.58
CA PRO A 83 -9.70 1.06 8.89
C PRO A 83 -9.23 -0.02 9.88
N ARG A 84 -8.80 -1.15 9.34
CA ARG A 84 -8.33 -2.24 10.18
C ARG A 84 -6.81 -2.30 10.31
N ARG A 85 -6.08 -1.68 9.39
CA ARG A 85 -4.64 -1.92 9.29
C ARG A 85 -3.81 -0.64 9.14
N ARG A 86 -4.40 0.53 9.41
CA ARG A 86 -3.69 1.82 9.20
C ARG A 86 -2.37 1.90 9.97
N ASP A 87 -2.34 1.37 11.17
CA ASP A 87 -1.15 1.44 12.00
C ASP A 87 0.00 0.57 11.50
N GLU A 88 -0.29 -0.35 10.58
CA GLU A 88 0.74 -1.24 10.06
C GLU A 88 1.46 -0.66 8.86
N VAL A 89 0.96 0.42 8.26
CA VAL A 89 1.46 0.87 6.95
C VAL A 89 1.99 2.29 6.97
N PHE A 90 2.97 2.52 6.11
CA PHE A 90 3.43 3.85 5.76
C PHE A 90 2.72 4.19 4.44
N LEU A 91 1.88 5.22 4.44
CA LEU A 91 0.99 5.51 3.34
C LEU A 91 1.42 6.79 2.63
N VAL A 92 1.49 6.75 1.32
CA VAL A 92 1.84 7.90 0.49
C VAL A 92 0.74 8.15 -0.52
N THR A 93 0.25 9.38 -0.61
CA THR A 93 -0.60 9.82 -1.70
C THR A 93 -0.06 11.12 -2.30
N LYS A 94 -0.73 11.67 -3.30
CA LYS A 94 -0.17 12.75 -4.11
C LYS A 94 -1.23 13.75 -4.51
N THR A 95 -0.78 14.86 -5.05
CA THR A 95 -1.66 15.82 -5.71
C THR A 95 -0.88 16.47 -6.84
N LEU A 96 -1.59 16.85 -7.89
CA LEU A 96 -1.02 17.63 -8.99
C LEU A 96 -1.49 19.09 -8.92
N ALA A 97 -2.14 19.48 -7.84
CA ALA A 97 -2.64 20.83 -7.68
C ALA A 97 -1.52 21.85 -7.51
N ASN A 98 -1.78 23.08 -7.94
CA ASN A 98 -0.79 24.13 -7.93
C ASN A 98 -1.08 25.22 -6.90
N THR A 99 -2.21 25.21 -6.25
CA THR A 99 -2.56 26.20 -5.24
C THR A 99 -2.82 25.54 -3.90
N ALA A 100 -2.62 26.28 -2.82
CA ALA A 100 -2.84 25.73 -1.48
C ALA A 100 -4.29 25.28 -1.28
N THR A 101 -5.24 26.03 -1.81
CA THR A 101 -6.66 25.70 -1.68
C THR A 101 -6.98 24.38 -2.39
N GLU A 102 -6.43 24.20 -3.58
CA GLU A 102 -6.66 22.96 -4.32
C GLU A 102 -5.98 21.77 -3.65
N VAL A 103 -4.76 21.96 -3.15
CA VAL A 103 -4.05 20.90 -2.44
C VAL A 103 -4.86 20.45 -1.24
N GLN A 104 -5.40 21.41 -0.46
CA GLN A 104 -6.21 21.07 0.70
C GLN A 104 -7.47 20.31 0.31
N SER A 105 -8.17 20.77 -0.71
CA SER A 105 -9.39 20.12 -1.18
C SER A 105 -9.12 18.68 -1.64
N ILE A 106 -8.06 18.46 -2.39
CA ILE A 106 -7.70 17.14 -2.88
C ILE A 106 -7.27 16.24 -1.73
N LEU A 107 -6.53 16.78 -0.77
CA LEU A 107 -6.12 16.00 0.39
C LEU A 107 -7.33 15.55 1.21
N GLU A 108 -8.29 16.46 1.42
CA GLU A 108 -9.49 16.12 2.16
C GLU A 108 -10.29 15.01 1.46
N GLN A 109 -10.37 15.07 0.13
CA GLN A 109 -11.04 14.01 -0.61
C GLN A 109 -10.27 12.69 -0.49
N SER A 110 -8.94 12.74 -0.57
CA SER A 110 -8.11 11.53 -0.41
C SER A 110 -8.31 10.90 0.97
N LEU A 111 -8.37 11.71 2.02
CA LEU A 111 -8.61 11.19 3.37
C LEU A 111 -9.98 10.51 3.47
N ARG A 112 -10.99 11.06 2.80
CA ARG A 112 -12.31 10.44 2.77
C ARG A 112 -12.29 9.12 2.04
N ASP A 113 -11.66 9.09 0.86
CA ASP A 113 -11.60 7.87 0.05
C ASP A 113 -10.80 6.77 0.77
N LEU A 114 -9.71 7.15 1.40
CA LEU A 114 -8.83 6.23 2.13
C LEU A 114 -9.38 5.86 3.51
N LYS A 115 -10.41 6.54 3.96
CA LYS A 115 -11.05 6.33 5.28
C LYS A 115 -10.03 6.42 6.41
N THR A 116 -9.20 7.44 6.38
CA THR A 116 -8.19 7.68 7.42
C THR A 116 -8.13 9.19 7.68
N ASP A 117 -7.58 9.56 8.82
CA ASP A 117 -7.44 10.97 9.19
C ASP A 117 -5.98 11.44 9.07
N ALA A 118 -5.11 10.56 8.65
CA ALA A 118 -3.69 10.90 8.45
C ALA A 118 -3.05 9.95 7.46
#